data_e1cc6766995f1254cb5f961e44ace54c
#
_entry.id   e1cc6766995f1254cb5f961e44ace54c
#
_cell.length_a   1.000
_cell.length_b   1.000
_cell.length_c   1.000
_cell.angle_alpha   90.00
_cell.angle_beta   90.00
_cell.angle_gamma   90.00
#
_symmetry.space_group_name_H-M   'P 1'
#
loop_
_entity.id
_entity.type
_entity.pdbx_description
1 polymer ?
#
loop_
_entity_poly.entity_id
_entity_poly.type
_entity_poly.pdbx_seq_one_letter_code
_entity_poly.pdbx_strand_id
1 'polypeptide(L)'
;DWSNPVWRGVHKAEVDELVETWTMLNTKHEVMRILGEGGIPCGAVLNAEDIHNDEHLKERGMITTMNHPVRGSFDMPGFPVQLGDSPVEMKHAPLLGQHTTEVLQEVLGLDEDAVAKLRSEAVV
;
A
#
# COMPACT_ATOMS: atom_id res chain seq x y z
N ASP A 1 25.22 7.29 33.99
CA ASP A 1 25.04 5.83 33.78
C ASP A 1 24.05 5.59 32.65
N TRP A 2 24.57 5.22 31.50
CA TRP A 2 23.83 4.98 30.26
C TRP A 2 22.81 3.82 30.35
N SER A 3 22.97 2.91 31.30
CA SER A 3 22.00 1.83 31.51
C SER A 3 20.71 2.30 32.18
N ASN A 4 20.76 3.44 32.88
CA ASN A 4 19.63 3.98 33.61
C ASN A 4 18.68 4.79 32.69
N PRO A 5 17.42 4.37 32.50
CA PRO A 5 16.48 5.06 31.63
C PRO A 5 16.13 6.48 32.11
N VAL A 6 16.12 6.73 33.41
CA VAL A 6 15.85 8.08 33.96
C VAL A 6 17.01 9.00 33.62
N TRP A 7 18.24 8.51 33.76
CA TRP A 7 19.43 9.28 33.40
C TRP A 7 19.42 9.64 31.90
N ARG A 8 19.12 8.67 31.01
CA ARG A 8 18.97 8.93 29.56
C ARG A 8 17.88 9.96 29.26
N GLY A 9 16.77 9.95 30.00
CA GLY A 9 15.71 10.94 29.86
C GLY A 9 16.16 12.36 30.18
N VAL A 10 16.93 12.53 31.25
CA VAL A 10 17.50 13.83 31.64
C VAL A 10 18.57 14.31 30.66
N HIS A 11 19.36 13.39 30.11
CA HIS A 11 20.46 13.66 29.17
C HIS A 11 20.09 13.36 27.72
N LYS A 12 18.82 13.55 27.39
CA LYS A 12 18.27 13.19 26.07
C LYS A 12 19.09 13.79 24.90
N ALA A 13 19.49 15.04 25.01
CA ALA A 13 20.25 15.72 23.96
C ALA A 13 21.59 15.04 23.67
N GLU A 14 22.33 14.63 24.71
CA GLU A 14 23.61 13.91 24.57
C GLU A 14 23.41 12.53 23.95
N VAL A 15 22.33 11.85 24.33
CA VAL A 15 21.98 10.52 23.78
C VAL A 15 21.60 10.64 22.31
N ASP A 16 20.76 11.63 21.98
CA ASP A 16 20.32 11.87 20.60
C ASP A 16 21.51 12.21 19.70
N GLU A 17 22.41 13.11 20.15
CA GLU A 17 23.62 13.49 19.39
C GLU A 17 24.54 12.29 19.13
N LEU A 18 24.72 11.43 20.12
CA LEU A 18 25.54 10.23 19.93
C LEU A 18 24.92 9.28 18.91
N VAL A 19 23.61 9.03 19.00
CA VAL A 19 22.89 8.18 18.07
C VAL A 19 22.90 8.78 16.66
N GLU A 20 22.62 10.08 16.54
CA GLU A 20 22.62 10.80 15.27
C GLU A 20 23.99 10.75 14.60
N THR A 21 25.07 11.01 15.34
CA THR A 21 26.44 10.95 14.81
C THR A 21 26.74 9.59 14.18
N TRP A 22 26.29 8.50 14.78
CA TRP A 22 26.50 7.16 14.24
C TRP A 22 25.54 6.85 13.08
N THR A 23 24.26 7.19 13.19
CA THR A 23 23.26 6.91 12.15
C THR A 23 23.52 7.71 10.87
N MET A 24 24.09 8.92 10.97
CA MET A 24 24.47 9.72 9.82
C MET A 24 25.63 9.14 8.98
N LEU A 25 26.36 8.17 9.52
CA LEU A 25 27.44 7.45 8.82
C LEU A 25 26.93 6.22 8.04
N ASN A 26 25.66 5.87 8.20
CA ASN A 26 25.06 4.65 7.64
C ASN A 26 23.78 4.97 6.90
N THR A 27 23.40 4.16 5.92
CA THR A 27 22.07 4.22 5.34
C THR A 27 21.02 3.68 6.33
N LYS A 28 19.76 4.07 6.18
CA LYS A 28 18.67 3.59 7.04
C LYS A 28 18.54 2.05 7.05
N HIS A 29 18.83 1.40 5.93
CA HIS A 29 18.79 -0.06 5.83
C HIS A 29 19.99 -0.72 6.54
N GLU A 30 21.18 -0.11 6.48
CA GLU A 30 22.35 -0.57 7.24
C GLU A 30 22.12 -0.42 8.73
N VAL A 31 21.60 0.73 9.18
CA VAL A 31 21.24 0.94 10.59
C VAL A 31 20.26 -0.13 11.07
N MET A 32 19.18 -0.37 10.31
CA MET A 32 18.18 -1.38 10.65
C MET A 32 18.79 -2.79 10.74
N ARG A 33 19.66 -3.16 9.79
CA ARG A 33 20.35 -4.45 9.80
C ARG A 33 21.27 -4.61 11.01
N ILE A 34 22.14 -3.63 11.25
CA ILE A 34 23.13 -3.67 12.33
C ILE A 34 22.42 -3.75 13.70
N LEU A 35 21.41 -2.92 13.92
CA LEU A 35 20.66 -2.92 15.18
C LEU A 35 19.84 -4.21 15.35
N GLY A 36 19.23 -4.70 14.27
CA GLY A 36 18.51 -5.98 14.27
C GLY A 36 19.40 -7.18 14.60
N GLU A 37 20.60 -7.26 14.01
CA GLU A 37 21.61 -8.27 14.34
C GLU A 37 22.06 -8.18 15.81
N GLY A 38 22.08 -6.96 16.35
CA GLY A 38 22.34 -6.71 17.78
C GLY A 38 21.14 -6.99 18.71
N GLY A 39 20.00 -7.46 18.18
CA GLY A 39 18.78 -7.73 18.95
C GLY A 39 18.03 -6.47 19.41
N ILE A 40 18.28 -5.33 18.79
CA ILE A 40 17.63 -4.06 19.10
C ILE A 40 16.43 -3.87 18.16
N PRO A 41 15.18 -3.83 18.66
CA PRO A 41 14.02 -3.54 17.85
C PRO A 41 14.11 -2.15 17.21
N CYS A 42 14.13 -2.10 15.90
CA CYS A 42 14.18 -0.86 15.13
C CYS A 42 13.49 -1.04 13.79
N GLY A 43 13.11 0.07 13.16
CA GLY A 43 12.54 0.10 11.82
C GLY A 43 12.96 1.37 11.09
N ALA A 44 13.24 1.25 9.81
CA ALA A 44 13.52 2.41 8.96
C ALA A 44 12.22 3.16 8.62
N VAL A 45 12.31 4.48 8.53
CA VAL A 45 11.23 5.29 7.93
C VAL A 45 11.36 5.16 6.41
N LEU A 46 10.40 4.45 5.81
CA LEU A 46 10.38 4.16 4.39
C LEU A 46 9.68 5.28 3.62
N ASN A 47 10.24 5.66 2.47
CA ASN A 47 9.56 6.48 1.49
C ASN A 47 8.78 5.62 0.47
N ALA A 48 8.11 6.23 -0.50
CA ALA A 48 7.30 5.50 -1.49
C ALA A 48 8.14 4.54 -2.36
N GLU A 49 9.37 4.91 -2.70
CA GLU A 49 10.29 4.07 -3.47
C GLU A 49 10.75 2.85 -2.66
N ASP A 50 11.08 3.05 -1.38
CA ASP A 50 11.45 1.96 -0.48
C ASP A 50 10.29 0.97 -0.33
N ILE A 51 9.07 1.46 -0.10
CA ILE A 51 7.86 0.63 0.03
C ILE A 51 7.61 -0.16 -1.25
N HIS A 52 7.74 0.47 -2.41
CA HIS A 52 7.56 -0.19 -3.70
C HIS A 52 8.59 -1.30 -3.93
N ASN A 53 9.83 -1.11 -3.48
CA ASN A 53 10.92 -2.05 -3.69
C ASN A 53 11.07 -3.08 -2.56
N ASP A 54 10.36 -2.93 -1.44
CA ASP A 54 10.48 -3.81 -0.29
C ASP A 54 9.98 -5.24 -0.60
N GLU A 55 10.87 -6.22 -0.52
CA GLU A 55 10.58 -7.61 -0.82
C GLU A 55 9.56 -8.22 0.15
N HIS A 56 9.65 -7.88 1.44
CA HIS A 56 8.72 -8.37 2.46
C HIS A 56 7.30 -7.87 2.21
N LEU A 57 7.13 -6.60 1.84
CA LEU A 57 5.81 -6.04 1.51
C LEU A 57 5.22 -6.68 0.24
N LYS A 58 6.06 -6.99 -0.75
CA LYS A 58 5.65 -7.74 -1.95
C LYS A 58 5.24 -9.17 -1.64
N GLU A 59 6.04 -9.91 -0.88
CA GLU A 59 5.72 -11.29 -0.45
C GLU A 59 4.42 -11.36 0.35
N ARG A 60 4.14 -10.34 1.15
CA ARG A 60 2.88 -10.24 1.90
C ARG A 60 1.69 -9.75 1.09
N GLY A 61 1.85 -9.45 -0.20
CA GLY A 61 0.80 -8.89 -1.03
C GLY A 61 0.36 -7.47 -0.64
N MET A 62 1.24 -6.74 0.10
CA MET A 62 0.96 -5.35 0.47
C MET A 62 1.19 -4.39 -0.71
N ILE A 63 1.93 -4.83 -1.71
CA ILE A 63 2.05 -4.18 -3.02
C ILE A 63 1.55 -5.18 -4.06
N THR A 64 0.61 -4.76 -4.88
CA THR A 64 0.00 -5.60 -5.93
C THR A 64 -0.01 -4.86 -7.26
N THR A 65 0.20 -5.60 -8.34
CA THR A 65 0.11 -5.05 -9.70
C THR A 65 -1.33 -5.12 -10.19
N MET A 66 -1.89 -3.97 -10.52
CA MET A 66 -3.21 -3.83 -11.10
C MET A 66 -3.14 -3.69 -12.62
N ASN A 67 -3.92 -4.48 -13.34
CA ASN A 67 -4.06 -4.38 -14.80
C ASN A 67 -5.31 -3.60 -15.16
N HIS A 68 -5.15 -2.34 -15.52
CA HIS A 68 -6.26 -1.48 -15.91
C HIS A 68 -6.39 -1.40 -17.43
N PRO A 69 -7.60 -1.59 -18.02
CA PRO A 69 -7.78 -1.74 -19.45
C PRO A 69 -7.37 -0.51 -20.28
N VAL A 70 -7.39 0.68 -19.69
CA VAL A 70 -7.01 1.93 -20.36
C VAL A 70 -5.64 2.44 -19.92
N ARG A 71 -5.32 2.32 -18.62
CA ARG A 71 -4.07 2.84 -18.04
C ARG A 71 -2.89 1.89 -18.21
N GLY A 72 -3.15 0.60 -18.43
CA GLY A 72 -2.14 -0.44 -18.39
C GLY A 72 -1.84 -0.90 -16.96
N SER A 73 -0.72 -1.60 -16.79
CA SER A 73 -0.30 -2.14 -15.49
C SER A 73 0.32 -1.06 -14.62
N PHE A 74 -0.02 -1.06 -13.35
CA PHE A 74 0.60 -0.21 -12.33
C PHE A 74 0.52 -0.88 -10.96
N ASP A 75 1.45 -0.54 -10.07
CA ASP A 75 1.46 -1.06 -8.72
C ASP A 75 0.68 -0.13 -7.77
N MET A 76 -0.01 -0.74 -6.82
CA MET A 76 -0.78 -0.05 -5.80
C MET A 76 -0.74 -0.82 -4.47
N PRO A 77 -1.11 -0.19 -3.35
CA PRO A 77 -1.29 -0.91 -2.10
C PRO A 77 -2.29 -2.05 -2.24
N GLY A 78 -1.90 -3.23 -1.78
CA GLY A 78 -2.75 -4.41 -1.72
C GLY A 78 -3.75 -4.33 -0.55
N PHE A 79 -4.57 -5.38 -0.41
CA PHE A 79 -5.50 -5.48 0.71
C PHE A 79 -4.77 -5.99 1.96
N PRO A 80 -4.71 -5.21 3.06
CA PRO A 80 -3.86 -5.53 4.21
C PRO A 80 -4.39 -6.67 5.08
N VAL A 81 -5.70 -6.95 5.02
CA VAL A 81 -6.32 -8.03 5.79
C VAL A 81 -6.33 -9.30 4.97
N GLN A 82 -5.61 -10.31 5.42
CA GLN A 82 -5.56 -11.61 4.76
C GLN A 82 -6.54 -12.58 5.45
N LEU A 83 -7.55 -13.01 4.72
CA LEU A 83 -8.57 -13.96 5.17
C LEU A 83 -8.31 -15.30 4.49
N GLY A 84 -7.97 -16.35 5.26
CA GLY A 84 -7.62 -17.67 4.72
C GLY A 84 -8.75 -18.31 3.90
N ASP A 85 -9.97 -18.24 4.42
CA ASP A 85 -11.14 -18.88 3.81
C ASP A 85 -11.97 -17.94 2.90
N SER A 86 -11.60 -16.67 2.83
CA SER A 86 -12.32 -15.66 2.04
C SER A 86 -11.32 -14.65 1.47
N PRO A 87 -10.45 -15.07 0.54
CA PRO A 87 -9.46 -14.18 -0.06
C PRO A 87 -10.13 -13.06 -0.85
N VAL A 88 -9.62 -11.84 -0.70
CA VAL A 88 -10.08 -10.68 -1.47
C VAL A 88 -9.35 -10.63 -2.81
N GLU A 89 -10.10 -10.75 -3.90
CA GLU A 89 -9.56 -10.55 -5.23
C GLU A 89 -9.46 -9.06 -5.55
N MET A 90 -8.23 -8.59 -5.83
CA MET A 90 -7.98 -7.22 -6.21
C MET A 90 -8.25 -7.03 -7.70
N LYS A 91 -9.30 -6.26 -8.02
CA LYS A 91 -9.69 -5.91 -9.40
C LYS A 91 -9.65 -4.40 -9.59
N HIS A 92 -9.42 -3.97 -10.83
CA HIS A 92 -9.55 -2.55 -11.17
C HIS A 92 -11.00 -2.07 -11.01
N ALA A 93 -11.18 -0.80 -10.72
CA ALA A 93 -12.50 -0.19 -10.74
C ALA A 93 -13.08 -0.24 -12.17
N PRO A 94 -14.39 -0.42 -12.33
CA PRO A 94 -15.01 -0.40 -13.65
C PRO A 94 -14.83 0.97 -14.33
N LEU A 95 -14.76 0.94 -15.65
CA LEU A 95 -14.78 2.17 -16.44
C LEU A 95 -16.15 2.85 -16.35
N LEU A 96 -16.18 4.15 -16.61
CA LEU A 96 -17.43 4.90 -16.64
C LEU A 96 -18.41 4.25 -17.66
N GLY A 97 -19.60 3.90 -17.18
CA GLY A 97 -20.62 3.26 -18.00
C GLY A 97 -20.36 1.80 -18.41
N GLN A 98 -19.30 1.16 -17.90
CA GLN A 98 -18.93 -0.21 -18.29
C GLN A 98 -20.08 -1.22 -18.10
N HIS A 99 -20.84 -1.08 -17.04
CA HIS A 99 -21.93 -1.98 -16.68
C HIS A 99 -23.34 -1.38 -16.92
N THR A 100 -23.45 -0.25 -17.62
CA THR A 100 -24.74 0.43 -17.83
C THR A 100 -25.78 -0.52 -18.44
N THR A 101 -25.45 -1.23 -19.50
CA THR A 101 -26.39 -2.16 -20.16
C THR A 101 -26.82 -3.29 -19.22
N GLU A 102 -25.85 -3.95 -18.58
CA GLU A 102 -26.07 -5.04 -17.64
C GLU A 102 -27.01 -4.62 -16.49
N VAL A 103 -26.72 -3.48 -15.86
CA VAL A 103 -27.53 -2.97 -14.74
C VAL A 103 -28.95 -2.59 -15.19
N LEU A 104 -29.12 -1.96 -16.37
CA LEU A 104 -30.44 -1.59 -16.88
C LEU A 104 -31.27 -2.84 -17.23
N GLN A 105 -30.65 -3.87 -17.77
CA GLN A 105 -31.30 -5.14 -18.06
C GLN A 105 -31.65 -5.90 -16.80
N GLU A 106 -30.71 -6.09 -15.86
CA GLU A 106 -30.92 -6.90 -14.66
C GLU A 106 -31.87 -6.25 -13.65
N VAL A 107 -31.75 -4.93 -13.43
CA VAL A 107 -32.53 -4.22 -12.40
C VAL A 107 -33.86 -3.69 -12.92
N LEU A 108 -33.91 -3.18 -14.15
CA LEU A 108 -35.12 -2.58 -14.74
C LEU A 108 -35.81 -3.47 -15.78
N GLY A 109 -35.20 -4.61 -16.15
CA GLY A 109 -35.77 -5.52 -17.14
C GLY A 109 -35.85 -4.94 -18.57
N LEU A 110 -35.00 -3.95 -18.88
CA LEU A 110 -34.98 -3.32 -20.21
C LEU A 110 -34.34 -4.28 -21.22
N ASP A 111 -34.92 -4.38 -22.40
CA ASP A 111 -34.30 -5.11 -23.51
C ASP A 111 -33.22 -4.27 -24.23
N GLU A 112 -32.53 -4.88 -25.17
CA GLU A 112 -31.45 -4.21 -25.92
C GLU A 112 -31.92 -2.97 -26.69
N ASP A 113 -33.12 -3.03 -27.26
CA ASP A 113 -33.70 -1.93 -28.05
C ASP A 113 -34.02 -0.72 -27.16
N ALA A 114 -34.57 -0.96 -25.96
CA ALA A 114 -34.81 0.08 -24.98
C ALA A 114 -33.50 0.74 -24.49
N VAL A 115 -32.45 -0.05 -24.22
CA VAL A 115 -31.13 0.49 -23.84
C VAL A 115 -30.52 1.29 -24.99
N ALA A 116 -30.62 0.79 -26.24
CA ALA A 116 -30.12 1.50 -27.42
C ALA A 116 -30.84 2.84 -27.62
N LYS A 117 -32.13 2.88 -27.38
CA LYS A 117 -32.92 4.13 -27.41
C LYS A 117 -32.43 5.13 -26.38
N LEU A 118 -32.23 4.71 -25.13
CA LEU A 118 -31.70 5.59 -24.07
C LEU A 118 -30.35 6.19 -24.45
N ARG A 119 -29.46 5.37 -25.07
CA ARG A 119 -28.18 5.87 -25.58
C ARG A 119 -28.33 6.88 -26.71
N SER A 120 -29.26 6.63 -27.65
CA SER A 120 -29.51 7.58 -28.76
C SER A 120 -30.08 8.92 -28.30
N GLU A 121 -30.77 8.92 -27.18
CA GLU A 121 -31.34 10.10 -26.53
C GLU A 121 -30.38 10.78 -25.54
N ALA A 122 -29.14 10.26 -25.42
CA ALA A 122 -28.09 10.72 -24.47
C ALA A 122 -28.56 10.74 -22.99
N VAL A 123 -29.42 9.80 -22.62
CA VAL A 123 -29.87 9.60 -21.23
C VAL A 123 -28.83 8.78 -20.47
N VAL A 124 -28.16 7.83 -21.14
CA VAL A 124 -27.10 6.96 -20.60
C VAL A 124 -25.94 6.86 -21.56
#